data_dbbb1c1a5453d2caa498a5f69dabe1e2
#
_entry.id   dbbb1c1a5453d2caa498a5f69dabe1e2
#
_cell.length_a   1.000
_cell.length_b   1.000
_cell.length_c   1.000
_cell.angle_alpha   90.00
_cell.angle_beta   90.00
_cell.angle_gamma   90.00
#
_symmetry.space_group_name_H-M   'P 1'
#
loop_
_entity.id
_entity.type
_entity.pdbx_description
1 polymer ?
#
loop_
_entity_poly.entity_id
_entity_poly.type
_entity_poly.pdbx_seq_one_letter_code
_entity_poly.pdbx_strand_id
1 'polypeptide(L)'
;MIYKIRKFTDSTYFTNALKVTIAAVIPVVLFSFLGKFDIGFAMAQGAYFTFRSDILSSLKQKINGILVTALLVAGINLIVNIVFPYSWIFYPFLAILIFLISMLSVYGQRAAMASFSGLVAVSLAFANINSGRAMVQYSGLILAGGIFYLLISLIFHFIRPHHYIELQIAECIKLTAKYLKFRGDLWTLNADKKSIIEKQLHLQVELNTIHQNIRQVLTNSHTASGSSNKNRKMLLIFISLVEILELALSTAFDHDKLHQKFDNHPKVLNTYQRLAYNLAASLKQLSKSVRKSTIYISKHTLQSDLRSLQLAITDYENNLGGTAASEGVFMLTTMLQYAEKQVEKIKIVERAFPLAYNSPDIKGIDKDLEKFMTPQKYLLSTLTQNLSFSSIIFRHSLRITITLMAGYFIGILLPFHNVYWILLTIIVIVRPGYGLTKERSFHRIIGTVIGGLIAFGVLFLVKDNIIISILAIICMLLGFSFTQINYKVSATFITIYVIFIYGIVTPNIADLVQYRILDTVMGATLAFLANQFLWPSWEFLNIPVYL
;
A
#
# COMPACT_ATOMS: atom_id res chain seq x y z
N MET A 1 -22.03 -4.15 14.00
CA MET A 1 -21.21 -5.23 13.44
C MET A 1 -21.34 -5.30 11.91
N ILE A 2 -22.54 -5.43 11.35
CA ILE A 2 -22.82 -5.53 9.89
C ILE A 2 -22.20 -4.37 9.08
N TYR A 3 -22.24 -3.14 9.58
CA TYR A 3 -21.63 -1.97 8.93
C TYR A 3 -20.10 -2.09 8.79
N LYS A 4 -19.39 -2.62 9.80
CA LYS A 4 -17.93 -2.81 9.75
C LYS A 4 -17.56 -3.92 8.75
N ILE A 5 -18.34 -4.99 8.69
CA ILE A 5 -18.15 -6.10 7.74
C ILE A 5 -18.36 -5.59 6.31
N ARG A 6 -19.45 -4.90 6.02
CA ARG A 6 -19.72 -4.33 4.69
C ARG A 6 -18.64 -3.32 4.28
N LYS A 7 -18.12 -2.51 5.21
CA LYS A 7 -17.00 -1.61 4.96
C LYS A 7 -15.72 -2.35 4.59
N PHE A 8 -15.48 -3.52 5.19
CA PHE A 8 -14.33 -4.36 4.91
C PHE A 8 -14.46 -5.06 3.55
N THR A 9 -15.64 -5.63 3.24
CA THR A 9 -15.89 -6.31 1.95
C THR A 9 -15.90 -5.35 0.77
N ASP A 10 -16.28 -4.09 0.97
CA ASP A 10 -16.21 -3.03 -0.06
C ASP A 10 -14.80 -2.41 -0.20
N SER A 11 -13.81 -2.88 0.57
CA SER A 11 -12.45 -2.36 0.51
C SER A 11 -11.68 -2.90 -0.70
N THR A 12 -10.74 -2.08 -1.19
CA THR A 12 -9.81 -2.49 -2.26
C THR A 12 -8.94 -3.67 -1.84
N TYR A 13 -8.59 -3.74 -0.56
CA TYR A 13 -7.79 -4.82 0.02
C TYR A 13 -8.49 -6.16 -0.07
N PHE A 14 -9.78 -6.20 0.29
CA PHE A 14 -10.60 -7.41 0.18
C PHE A 14 -10.80 -7.81 -1.29
N THR A 15 -11.07 -6.87 -2.18
CA THR A 15 -11.25 -7.16 -3.62
C THR A 15 -9.98 -7.75 -4.23
N ASN A 16 -8.79 -7.23 -3.89
CA ASN A 16 -7.52 -7.78 -4.39
C ASN A 16 -7.22 -9.16 -3.79
N ALA A 17 -7.52 -9.36 -2.51
CA ALA A 17 -7.42 -10.66 -1.87
C ALA A 17 -8.37 -11.69 -2.52
N LEU A 18 -9.59 -11.28 -2.85
CA LEU A 18 -10.57 -12.14 -3.53
C LEU A 18 -10.10 -12.56 -4.92
N LYS A 19 -9.55 -11.64 -5.71
CA LYS A 19 -8.99 -11.96 -7.04
C LYS A 19 -7.89 -13.02 -6.96
N VAL A 20 -6.91 -12.84 -6.06
CA VAL A 20 -5.81 -13.79 -5.93
C VAL A 20 -6.28 -15.13 -5.39
N THR A 21 -7.22 -15.13 -4.43
CA THR A 21 -7.79 -16.36 -3.89
C THR A 21 -8.53 -17.15 -4.98
N ILE A 22 -9.38 -16.50 -5.78
CA ILE A 22 -10.08 -17.13 -6.91
C ILE A 22 -9.08 -17.68 -7.92
N ALA A 23 -8.08 -16.87 -8.30
CA ALA A 23 -7.09 -17.25 -9.31
C ALA A 23 -6.17 -18.41 -8.85
N ALA A 24 -5.93 -18.56 -7.56
CA ALA A 24 -5.16 -19.66 -7.02
C ALA A 24 -6.00 -20.93 -6.79
N VAL A 25 -7.23 -20.78 -6.26
CA VAL A 25 -8.07 -21.92 -5.86
C VAL A 25 -8.67 -22.63 -7.08
N ILE A 26 -9.14 -21.90 -8.10
CA ILE A 26 -9.79 -22.54 -9.27
C ILE A 26 -8.87 -23.56 -9.95
N PRO A 27 -7.60 -23.26 -10.31
CA PRO A 27 -6.71 -24.26 -10.92
C PRO A 27 -6.43 -25.44 -9.99
N VAL A 28 -6.21 -25.18 -8.69
CA VAL A 28 -5.95 -26.25 -7.72
C VAL A 28 -7.14 -27.23 -7.65
N VAL A 29 -8.34 -26.72 -7.49
CA VAL A 29 -9.55 -27.54 -7.41
C VAL A 29 -9.79 -28.31 -8.72
N LEU A 30 -9.72 -27.60 -9.87
CA LEU A 30 -9.96 -28.20 -11.18
C LEU A 30 -8.99 -29.37 -11.45
N PHE A 31 -7.69 -29.14 -11.28
CA PHE A 31 -6.68 -30.16 -11.55
C PHE A 31 -6.61 -31.25 -10.47
N SER A 32 -7.05 -30.96 -9.24
CA SER A 32 -7.21 -31.96 -8.19
C SER A 32 -8.29 -32.99 -8.57
N PHE A 33 -9.43 -32.53 -9.10
CA PHE A 33 -10.47 -33.45 -9.64
C PHE A 33 -9.98 -34.32 -10.80
N LEU A 34 -8.99 -33.83 -11.57
CA LEU A 34 -8.36 -34.57 -12.66
C LEU A 34 -7.19 -35.47 -12.20
N GLY A 35 -6.93 -35.56 -10.89
CA GLY A 35 -5.81 -36.32 -10.33
C GLY A 35 -4.42 -35.73 -10.60
N LYS A 36 -4.34 -34.44 -11.01
CA LYS A 36 -3.11 -33.74 -11.38
C LYS A 36 -2.85 -32.51 -10.51
N PHE A 37 -2.86 -32.69 -9.19
CA PHE A 37 -2.71 -31.63 -8.19
C PHE A 37 -1.50 -30.71 -8.45
N ASP A 38 -0.35 -31.30 -8.85
CA ASP A 38 0.90 -30.54 -9.08
C ASP A 38 0.76 -29.49 -10.18
N ILE A 39 -0.04 -29.75 -11.22
CA ILE A 39 -0.32 -28.79 -12.29
C ILE A 39 -1.10 -27.60 -11.74
N GLY A 40 -2.17 -27.88 -10.98
CA GLY A 40 -2.98 -26.84 -10.34
C GLY A 40 -2.17 -26.01 -9.35
N PHE A 41 -1.30 -26.65 -8.58
CA PHE A 41 -0.44 -25.99 -7.62
C PHE A 41 0.60 -25.07 -8.28
N ALA A 42 1.25 -25.52 -9.37
CA ALA A 42 2.18 -24.68 -10.14
C ALA A 42 1.47 -23.44 -10.73
N MET A 43 0.26 -23.60 -11.27
CA MET A 43 -0.55 -22.46 -11.75
C MET A 43 -0.95 -21.52 -10.60
N ALA A 44 -1.33 -22.03 -9.44
CA ALA A 44 -1.63 -21.22 -8.28
C ALA A 44 -0.43 -20.39 -7.82
N GLN A 45 0.78 -20.94 -7.86
CA GLN A 45 2.01 -20.19 -7.57
C GLN A 45 2.20 -19.05 -8.57
N GLY A 46 1.97 -19.27 -9.87
CA GLY A 46 2.03 -18.23 -10.89
C GLY A 46 1.06 -17.07 -10.63
N ALA A 47 -0.18 -17.38 -10.27
CA ALA A 47 -1.17 -16.40 -9.87
C ALA A 47 -0.75 -15.62 -8.60
N TYR A 48 -0.20 -16.33 -7.62
CA TYR A 48 0.29 -15.76 -6.38
C TYR A 48 1.48 -14.80 -6.58
N PHE A 49 2.37 -15.06 -7.52
CA PHE A 49 3.50 -14.17 -7.77
C PHE A 49 3.09 -12.91 -8.53
N THR A 50 2.15 -13.02 -9.44
CA THR A 50 1.77 -11.92 -10.33
C THR A 50 0.80 -10.92 -9.71
N PHE A 51 -0.01 -11.32 -8.71
CA PHE A 51 -1.06 -10.44 -8.16
C PHE A 51 -0.54 -9.13 -7.55
N ARG A 52 0.71 -9.10 -7.05
CA ARG A 52 1.29 -7.90 -6.43
C ARG A 52 1.56 -6.78 -7.42
N SER A 53 1.75 -7.12 -8.69
CA SER A 53 1.93 -6.14 -9.77
C SER A 53 0.58 -5.57 -10.29
N ASP A 54 -0.56 -6.11 -9.83
CA ASP A 54 -1.90 -5.57 -10.11
C ASP A 54 -2.15 -4.28 -9.30
N ILE A 55 -1.40 -3.24 -9.65
CA ILE A 55 -1.56 -1.91 -9.09
C ILE A 55 -2.58 -1.15 -9.93
N LEU A 56 -3.29 -0.22 -9.27
CA LEU A 56 -4.16 0.76 -9.91
C LEU A 56 -3.46 1.49 -11.05
N SER A 57 -4.03 1.36 -12.23
CA SER A 57 -3.46 1.96 -13.44
C SER A 57 -4.43 1.90 -14.60
N SER A 58 -4.06 2.53 -15.74
CA SER A 58 -4.77 2.32 -16.99
C SER A 58 -4.77 0.84 -17.40
N LEU A 59 -5.78 0.42 -18.15
CA LEU A 59 -5.92 -0.96 -18.60
C LEU A 59 -4.65 -1.49 -19.27
N LYS A 60 -4.05 -0.69 -20.17
CA LYS A 60 -2.81 -1.04 -20.87
C LYS A 60 -1.64 -1.28 -19.91
N GLN A 61 -1.47 -0.40 -18.93
CA GLN A 61 -0.39 -0.52 -17.95
C GLN A 61 -0.61 -1.68 -16.97
N LYS A 62 -1.87 -1.98 -16.63
CA LYS A 62 -2.27 -3.12 -15.82
C LYS A 62 -1.92 -4.43 -16.53
N ILE A 63 -2.32 -4.58 -17.80
CA ILE A 63 -2.01 -5.75 -18.62
C ILE A 63 -0.49 -5.93 -18.72
N ASN A 64 0.22 -4.87 -19.12
CA ASN A 64 1.68 -4.93 -19.27
C ASN A 64 2.38 -5.25 -17.95
N GLY A 65 1.96 -4.64 -16.83
CA GLY A 65 2.55 -4.89 -15.52
C GLY A 65 2.42 -6.34 -15.06
N ILE A 66 1.23 -6.93 -15.23
CA ILE A 66 0.97 -8.33 -14.87
C ILE A 66 1.73 -9.27 -15.80
N LEU A 67 1.70 -9.03 -17.13
CA LEU A 67 2.39 -9.87 -18.12
C LEU A 67 3.91 -9.85 -17.94
N VAL A 68 4.51 -8.66 -17.78
CA VAL A 68 5.95 -8.52 -17.53
C VAL A 68 6.36 -9.26 -16.25
N THR A 69 5.54 -9.16 -15.20
CA THR A 69 5.82 -9.87 -13.95
C THR A 69 5.66 -11.38 -14.11
N ALA A 70 4.66 -11.86 -14.84
CA ALA A 70 4.48 -13.29 -15.12
C ALA A 70 5.65 -13.86 -15.92
N LEU A 71 6.11 -13.14 -16.95
CA LEU A 71 7.28 -13.52 -17.75
C LEU A 71 8.57 -13.49 -16.91
N LEU A 72 8.75 -12.47 -16.08
CA LEU A 72 9.90 -12.35 -15.18
C LEU A 72 9.95 -13.54 -14.21
N VAL A 73 8.83 -13.88 -13.57
CA VAL A 73 8.74 -14.98 -12.59
C VAL A 73 8.99 -16.34 -13.26
N ALA A 74 8.36 -16.60 -14.40
CA ALA A 74 8.57 -17.84 -15.16
C ALA A 74 10.01 -17.95 -15.67
N GLY A 75 10.58 -16.85 -16.17
CA GLY A 75 11.96 -16.76 -16.61
C GLY A 75 12.96 -17.01 -15.47
N ILE A 76 12.72 -16.42 -14.30
CA ILE A 76 13.56 -16.67 -13.11
C ILE A 76 13.52 -18.15 -12.72
N ASN A 77 12.34 -18.75 -12.66
CA ASN A 77 12.22 -20.17 -12.34
C ASN A 77 13.00 -21.02 -13.34
N LEU A 78 12.85 -20.76 -14.63
CA LEU A 78 13.57 -21.47 -15.69
C LEU A 78 15.10 -21.32 -15.55
N ILE A 79 15.58 -20.09 -15.42
CA ILE A 79 17.02 -19.79 -15.37
C ILE A 79 17.67 -20.37 -14.11
N VAL A 80 17.02 -20.27 -12.95
CA VAL A 80 17.50 -20.86 -11.69
C VAL A 80 17.66 -22.37 -11.85
N ASN A 81 16.67 -23.06 -12.43
CA ASN A 81 16.74 -24.51 -12.66
C ASN A 81 17.83 -24.91 -13.68
N ILE A 82 18.09 -24.11 -14.73
CA ILE A 82 19.17 -24.34 -15.71
C ILE A 82 20.55 -24.26 -15.05
N VAL A 83 20.76 -23.24 -14.20
CA VAL A 83 22.09 -22.96 -13.64
C VAL A 83 22.37 -23.79 -12.38
N PHE A 84 21.33 -24.23 -11.68
CA PHE A 84 21.43 -24.96 -10.41
C PHE A 84 22.41 -26.16 -10.43
N PRO A 85 22.49 -27.02 -11.50
CA PRO A 85 23.40 -28.13 -11.51
C PRO A 85 24.90 -27.76 -11.51
N TYR A 86 25.21 -26.50 -11.86
CA TYR A 86 26.59 -26.02 -12.00
C TYR A 86 26.99 -25.19 -10.77
N SER A 87 27.28 -25.83 -9.64
CA SER A 87 27.49 -25.20 -8.33
C SER A 87 28.46 -24.00 -8.35
N TRP A 88 29.58 -24.10 -9.09
CA TRP A 88 30.57 -23.01 -9.18
C TRP A 88 30.05 -21.73 -9.84
N ILE A 89 29.18 -21.89 -10.83
CA ILE A 89 28.55 -20.77 -11.55
C ILE A 89 27.32 -20.30 -10.80
N PHE A 90 26.62 -21.23 -10.15
CA PHE A 90 25.34 -20.98 -9.50
C PHE A 90 25.42 -19.92 -8.38
N TYR A 91 26.39 -20.01 -7.48
CA TYR A 91 26.45 -19.07 -6.35
C TYR A 91 26.71 -17.62 -6.78
N PRO A 92 27.74 -17.30 -7.60
CA PRO A 92 27.92 -15.93 -8.06
C PRO A 92 26.76 -15.45 -8.95
N PHE A 93 26.22 -16.33 -9.78
CA PHE A 93 25.06 -16.02 -10.60
C PHE A 93 23.83 -15.69 -9.77
N LEU A 94 23.54 -16.45 -8.71
CA LEU A 94 22.42 -16.22 -7.82
C LEU A 94 22.54 -14.84 -7.14
N ALA A 95 23.73 -14.47 -6.67
CA ALA A 95 23.97 -13.17 -6.05
C ALA A 95 23.71 -12.02 -7.04
N ILE A 96 24.23 -12.14 -8.28
CA ILE A 96 24.01 -11.13 -9.33
C ILE A 96 22.53 -11.08 -9.71
N LEU A 97 21.86 -12.21 -9.85
CA LEU A 97 20.43 -12.28 -10.18
C LEU A 97 19.57 -11.58 -9.12
N ILE A 98 19.78 -11.88 -7.83
CA ILE A 98 19.07 -11.25 -6.72
C ILE A 98 19.30 -9.74 -6.73
N PHE A 99 20.56 -9.30 -6.92
CA PHE A 99 20.92 -7.89 -6.97
C PHE A 99 20.18 -7.17 -8.12
N LEU A 100 20.26 -7.70 -9.34
CA LEU A 100 19.61 -7.11 -10.51
C LEU A 100 18.09 -7.06 -10.36
N ILE A 101 17.45 -8.12 -9.86
CA ILE A 101 16.01 -8.13 -9.59
C ILE A 101 15.67 -7.06 -8.57
N SER A 102 16.44 -6.91 -7.50
CA SER A 102 16.19 -5.88 -6.48
C SER A 102 16.37 -4.47 -7.03
N MET A 103 17.35 -4.23 -7.88
CA MET A 103 17.61 -2.94 -8.55
C MET A 103 16.47 -2.51 -9.49
N LEU A 104 15.63 -3.42 -9.98
CA LEU A 104 14.44 -3.03 -10.76
C LEU A 104 13.54 -2.03 -10.01
N SER A 105 13.59 -2.00 -8.68
CA SER A 105 12.81 -1.06 -7.86
C SER A 105 13.15 0.42 -8.12
N VAL A 106 14.27 0.73 -8.78
CA VAL A 106 14.64 2.08 -9.24
C VAL A 106 13.57 2.68 -10.16
N TYR A 107 12.88 1.86 -10.92
CA TYR A 107 11.86 2.30 -11.88
C TYR A 107 10.48 2.58 -11.24
N GLY A 108 10.41 2.72 -9.91
CA GLY A 108 9.22 3.12 -9.18
C GLY A 108 8.37 1.96 -8.67
N GLN A 109 7.20 2.30 -8.11
CA GLN A 109 6.39 1.37 -7.31
C GLN A 109 6.01 0.08 -8.04
N ARG A 110 5.66 0.14 -9.33
CA ARG A 110 5.27 -1.04 -10.10
C ARG A 110 6.45 -1.99 -10.30
N ALA A 111 7.59 -1.45 -10.67
CA ALA A 111 8.81 -2.22 -10.82
C ALA A 111 9.28 -2.79 -9.47
N ALA A 112 9.09 -2.06 -8.37
CA ALA A 112 9.35 -2.57 -7.02
C ALA A 112 8.46 -3.76 -6.64
N MET A 113 7.19 -3.77 -7.06
CA MET A 113 6.31 -4.93 -6.86
C MET A 113 6.70 -6.13 -7.73
N ALA A 114 7.09 -5.88 -9.00
CA ALA A 114 7.63 -6.93 -9.88
C ALA A 114 8.96 -7.49 -9.34
N SER A 115 9.86 -6.62 -8.84
CA SER A 115 11.09 -6.99 -8.16
C SER A 115 10.82 -7.90 -6.94
N PHE A 116 9.88 -7.50 -6.09
CA PHE A 116 9.48 -8.33 -4.95
C PHE A 116 8.95 -9.70 -5.39
N SER A 117 8.12 -9.76 -6.42
CA SER A 117 7.60 -11.01 -6.99
C SER A 117 8.72 -11.88 -7.55
N GLY A 118 9.70 -11.27 -8.24
CA GLY A 118 10.89 -11.95 -8.74
C GLY A 118 11.76 -12.54 -7.64
N LEU A 119 11.99 -11.79 -6.55
CA LEU A 119 12.74 -12.30 -5.38
C LEU A 119 12.02 -13.48 -4.72
N VAL A 120 10.68 -13.41 -4.58
CA VAL A 120 9.89 -14.54 -4.06
C VAL A 120 9.95 -15.73 -5.00
N ALA A 121 9.97 -15.51 -6.32
CA ALA A 121 10.13 -16.58 -7.30
C ALA A 121 11.52 -17.25 -7.19
N VAL A 122 12.61 -16.49 -6.99
CA VAL A 122 13.94 -17.04 -6.69
C VAL A 122 13.88 -17.95 -5.47
N SER A 123 13.27 -17.48 -4.37
CA SER A 123 13.16 -18.28 -3.13
C SER A 123 12.41 -19.59 -3.36
N LEU A 124 11.27 -19.56 -4.05
CA LEU A 124 10.43 -20.74 -4.24
C LEU A 124 10.89 -21.64 -5.40
N ALA A 125 11.79 -21.18 -6.27
CA ALA A 125 12.45 -22.05 -7.24
C ALA A 125 13.23 -23.18 -6.55
N PHE A 126 13.74 -22.95 -5.34
CA PHE A 126 14.41 -23.99 -4.53
C PHE A 126 13.45 -25.02 -3.93
N ALA A 127 12.15 -24.76 -3.90
CA ALA A 127 11.18 -25.74 -3.41
C ALA A 127 10.94 -26.89 -4.40
N ASN A 128 11.13 -26.63 -5.72
CA ASN A 128 10.89 -27.58 -6.79
C ASN A 128 11.97 -27.44 -7.87
N ILE A 129 13.10 -28.08 -7.66
CA ILE A 129 14.17 -28.13 -8.65
C ILE A 129 13.86 -29.24 -9.65
N ASN A 130 13.65 -28.84 -10.88
CA ASN A 130 13.33 -29.75 -11.99
C ASN A 130 14.45 -29.75 -13.01
N SER A 131 14.57 -30.84 -13.77
CA SER A 131 15.55 -30.99 -14.85
C SER A 131 14.89 -31.35 -16.19
N GLY A 132 15.56 -31.06 -17.28
CA GLY A 132 15.12 -31.42 -18.62
C GLY A 132 13.76 -30.81 -19.01
N ARG A 133 12.86 -31.64 -19.56
CA ARG A 133 11.53 -31.17 -20.02
C ARG A 133 10.61 -30.70 -18.86
N ALA A 134 10.73 -31.31 -17.69
CA ALA A 134 9.92 -30.97 -16.53
C ALA A 134 10.14 -29.52 -16.10
N MET A 135 11.36 -28.99 -16.20
CA MET A 135 11.71 -27.60 -15.90
C MET A 135 10.94 -26.61 -16.80
N VAL A 136 10.88 -26.87 -18.10
CA VAL A 136 10.17 -26.01 -19.06
C VAL A 136 8.66 -26.09 -18.82
N GLN A 137 8.14 -27.30 -18.58
CA GLN A 137 6.73 -27.51 -18.28
C GLN A 137 6.30 -26.77 -17.03
N TYR A 138 7.07 -26.89 -15.94
CA TYR A 138 6.77 -26.23 -14.67
C TYR A 138 6.81 -24.70 -14.79
N SER A 139 7.84 -24.15 -15.46
CA SER A 139 7.93 -22.70 -15.73
C SER A 139 6.78 -22.22 -16.63
N GLY A 140 6.37 -23.02 -17.62
CA GLY A 140 5.21 -22.77 -18.46
C GLY A 140 3.89 -22.76 -17.67
N LEU A 141 3.72 -23.64 -16.69
CA LEU A 141 2.56 -23.67 -15.80
C LEU A 141 2.50 -22.45 -14.90
N ILE A 142 3.64 -21.99 -14.37
CA ILE A 142 3.73 -20.72 -13.62
C ILE A 142 3.30 -19.55 -14.50
N LEU A 143 3.76 -19.50 -15.76
CA LEU A 143 3.35 -18.46 -16.71
C LEU A 143 1.84 -18.52 -16.97
N ALA A 144 1.30 -19.72 -17.22
CA ALA A 144 -0.13 -19.93 -17.43
C ALA A 144 -0.96 -19.48 -16.22
N GLY A 145 -0.48 -19.72 -15.00
CA GLY A 145 -1.09 -19.22 -13.77
C GLY A 145 -1.10 -17.70 -13.66
N GLY A 146 -0.02 -17.05 -14.08
CA GLY A 146 0.06 -15.58 -14.16
C GLY A 146 -0.91 -14.99 -15.20
N ILE A 147 -1.05 -15.63 -16.36
CA ILE A 147 -2.03 -15.27 -17.40
C ILE A 147 -3.45 -15.49 -16.89
N PHE A 148 -3.71 -16.59 -16.18
CA PHE A 148 -5.00 -16.86 -15.57
C PHE A 148 -5.39 -15.79 -14.54
N TYR A 149 -4.43 -15.35 -13.71
CA TYR A 149 -4.64 -14.20 -12.82
C TYR A 149 -4.99 -12.93 -13.60
N LEU A 150 -4.31 -12.67 -14.72
CA LEU A 150 -4.64 -11.52 -15.58
C LEU A 150 -6.09 -11.58 -16.05
N LEU A 151 -6.58 -12.75 -16.50
CA LEU A 151 -7.97 -12.93 -16.93
C LEU A 151 -8.95 -12.62 -15.80
N ILE A 152 -8.73 -13.16 -14.61
CA ILE A 152 -9.56 -12.85 -13.43
C ILE A 152 -9.53 -11.36 -13.11
N SER A 153 -8.36 -10.73 -13.15
CA SER A 153 -8.22 -9.30 -12.88
C SER A 153 -8.93 -8.43 -13.92
N LEU A 154 -8.96 -8.84 -15.19
CA LEU A 154 -9.71 -8.17 -16.26
C LEU A 154 -11.23 -8.34 -16.09
N ILE A 155 -11.70 -9.53 -15.72
CA ILE A 155 -13.13 -9.75 -15.42
C ILE A 155 -13.60 -8.79 -14.33
N PHE A 156 -12.85 -8.68 -13.23
CA PHE A 156 -13.17 -7.72 -12.16
C PHE A 156 -13.11 -6.27 -12.61
N HIS A 157 -12.19 -5.92 -13.52
CA HIS A 157 -12.10 -4.58 -14.08
C HIS A 157 -13.34 -4.23 -14.93
N PHE A 158 -13.84 -5.16 -15.77
CA PHE A 158 -15.01 -4.92 -16.60
C PHE A 158 -16.33 -4.94 -15.83
N ILE A 159 -16.44 -5.73 -14.76
CA ILE A 159 -17.64 -5.74 -13.91
C ILE A 159 -17.83 -4.40 -13.19
N ARG A 160 -16.73 -3.74 -12.72
CA ARG A 160 -16.78 -2.48 -11.96
C ARG A 160 -15.64 -1.53 -12.33
N PRO A 161 -15.62 -0.96 -13.53
CA PRO A 161 -14.45 -0.25 -14.08
C PRO A 161 -14.08 1.03 -13.31
N HIS A 162 -15.02 1.71 -12.65
CA HIS A 162 -14.80 2.97 -11.94
C HIS A 162 -14.83 2.86 -10.42
N HIS A 163 -15.33 1.76 -9.89
CA HIS A 163 -15.53 1.59 -8.45
C HIS A 163 -14.23 1.74 -7.64
N TYR A 164 -13.12 1.34 -8.22
CA TYR A 164 -11.83 1.41 -7.57
C TYR A 164 -11.30 2.84 -7.42
N ILE A 165 -11.44 3.69 -8.46
CA ILE A 165 -11.03 5.11 -8.40
C ILE A 165 -11.93 5.86 -7.41
N GLU A 166 -13.23 5.60 -7.44
CA GLU A 166 -14.19 6.18 -6.49
C GLU A 166 -13.82 5.84 -5.03
N LEU A 167 -13.42 4.60 -4.77
CA LEU A 167 -12.99 4.19 -3.42
C LEU A 167 -11.69 4.87 -2.99
N GLN A 168 -10.72 5.04 -3.90
CA GLN A 168 -9.47 5.76 -3.61
C GLN A 168 -9.72 7.24 -3.33
N ILE A 169 -10.57 7.89 -4.13
CA ILE A 169 -10.98 9.27 -3.91
C ILE A 169 -11.74 9.39 -2.59
N ALA A 170 -12.66 8.47 -2.29
CA ALA A 170 -13.37 8.47 -1.02
C ALA A 170 -12.43 8.31 0.19
N GLU A 171 -11.40 7.47 0.08
CA GLU A 171 -10.39 7.34 1.13
C GLU A 171 -9.50 8.59 1.24
N CYS A 172 -9.09 9.19 0.10
CA CYS A 172 -8.37 10.45 0.08
C CYS A 172 -9.17 11.56 0.79
N ILE A 173 -10.45 11.74 0.44
CA ILE A 173 -11.35 12.71 1.11
C ILE A 173 -11.43 12.45 2.62
N LYS A 174 -11.52 11.19 3.03
CA LYS A 174 -11.60 10.81 4.44
C LYS A 174 -10.31 11.15 5.21
N LEU A 175 -9.15 10.90 4.61
CA LEU A 175 -7.86 11.21 5.23
C LEU A 175 -7.62 12.72 5.29
N THR A 176 -7.98 13.47 4.24
CA THR A 176 -7.96 14.94 4.24
C THR A 176 -8.89 15.50 5.34
N ALA A 177 -10.10 14.94 5.49
CA ALA A 177 -10.99 15.29 6.59
C ALA A 177 -10.36 15.03 7.97
N LYS A 178 -9.65 13.91 8.13
CA LYS A 178 -8.96 13.58 9.38
C LYS A 178 -7.80 14.55 9.66
N TYR A 179 -7.09 14.96 8.60
CA TYR A 179 -6.02 15.95 8.70
C TYR A 179 -6.54 17.31 9.16
N LEU A 180 -7.62 17.82 8.54
CA LEU A 180 -8.26 19.07 8.96
C LEU A 180 -8.79 18.99 10.38
N LYS A 181 -9.31 17.84 10.82
CA LYS A 181 -9.70 17.65 12.21
C LYS A 181 -8.52 17.82 13.17
N PHE A 182 -7.39 17.20 12.89
CA PHE A 182 -6.19 17.38 13.71
C PHE A 182 -5.67 18.83 13.70
N ARG A 183 -5.86 19.55 12.59
CA ARG A 183 -5.60 21.01 12.58
C ARG A 183 -6.50 21.75 13.58
N GLY A 184 -7.78 21.41 13.65
CA GLY A 184 -8.68 21.95 14.66
C GLY A 184 -8.29 21.56 16.10
N ASP A 185 -7.82 20.32 16.31
CA ASP A 185 -7.39 19.84 17.62
C ASP A 185 -6.18 20.63 18.17
N LEU A 186 -5.31 21.19 17.31
CA LEU A 186 -4.18 22.05 17.69
C LEU A 186 -4.60 23.43 18.28
N TRP A 187 -5.86 23.82 18.07
CA TRP A 187 -6.43 25.07 18.61
C TRP A 187 -7.11 24.87 19.96
N THR A 188 -7.07 23.67 20.52
CA THR A 188 -7.61 23.39 21.86
C THR A 188 -6.63 23.87 22.90
N LEU A 189 -7.13 24.59 23.90
CA LEU A 189 -6.39 24.94 25.13
C LEU A 189 -5.86 23.63 25.76
N ASN A 190 -4.59 23.61 26.14
CA ASN A 190 -3.91 22.45 26.73
C ASN A 190 -3.83 21.20 25.82
N ALA A 191 -3.84 21.36 24.49
CA ALA A 191 -3.64 20.24 23.59
C ALA A 191 -2.23 19.63 23.71
N ASP A 192 -2.13 18.29 23.66
CA ASP A 192 -0.84 17.60 23.47
C ASP A 192 -0.36 17.79 22.03
N LYS A 193 0.26 18.95 21.77
CA LYS A 193 0.72 19.37 20.44
C LYS A 193 1.65 18.36 19.82
N LYS A 194 2.58 17.78 20.58
CA LYS A 194 3.58 16.83 20.08
C LYS A 194 2.91 15.56 19.51
N SER A 195 1.97 14.98 20.25
CA SER A 195 1.21 13.81 19.79
C SER A 195 0.33 14.12 18.57
N ILE A 196 -0.27 15.32 18.51
CA ILE A 196 -1.11 15.70 17.36
C ILE A 196 -0.26 15.90 16.10
N ILE A 197 0.87 16.59 16.22
CA ILE A 197 1.81 16.81 15.09
C ILE A 197 2.34 15.48 14.58
N GLU A 198 2.75 14.56 15.45
CA GLU A 198 3.20 13.23 15.06
C GLU A 198 2.11 12.47 14.27
N LYS A 199 0.86 12.51 14.73
CA LYS A 199 -0.29 11.94 14.01
C LYS A 199 -0.53 12.61 12.66
N GLN A 200 -0.32 13.93 12.55
CA GLN A 200 -0.43 14.66 11.29
C GLN A 200 0.66 14.22 10.30
N LEU A 201 1.91 14.09 10.75
CA LEU A 201 3.02 13.63 9.90
C LEU A 201 2.77 12.22 9.35
N HIS A 202 2.35 11.27 10.20
CA HIS A 202 1.97 9.95 9.73
C HIS A 202 0.84 9.99 8.70
N LEU A 203 -0.16 10.83 8.93
CA LEU A 203 -1.29 10.96 8.02
C LEU A 203 -0.90 11.61 6.69
N GLN A 204 0.07 12.53 6.70
CA GLN A 204 0.61 13.17 5.51
C GLN A 204 1.34 12.17 4.61
N VAL A 205 2.13 11.25 5.18
CA VAL A 205 2.77 10.16 4.43
C VAL A 205 1.73 9.26 3.77
N GLU A 206 0.66 8.91 4.48
CA GLU A 206 -0.44 8.11 3.95
C GLU A 206 -1.17 8.86 2.82
N LEU A 207 -1.46 10.15 2.99
CA LEU A 207 -2.07 11.01 1.97
C LEU A 207 -1.19 11.11 0.71
N ASN A 208 0.11 11.34 0.87
CA ASN A 208 1.04 11.42 -0.26
C ASN A 208 1.07 10.12 -1.07
N THR A 209 1.01 8.97 -0.40
CA THR A 209 0.94 7.67 -1.06
C THR A 209 -0.35 7.53 -1.88
N ILE A 210 -1.50 7.92 -1.31
CA ILE A 210 -2.78 7.88 -2.02
C ILE A 210 -2.81 8.90 -3.16
N HIS A 211 -2.27 10.10 -2.97
CA HIS A 211 -2.16 11.11 -4.02
C HIS A 211 -1.34 10.58 -5.21
N GLN A 212 -0.20 9.95 -4.97
CA GLN A 212 0.60 9.34 -6.04
C GLN A 212 -0.18 8.25 -6.79
N ASN A 213 -0.91 7.39 -6.07
CA ASN A 213 -1.71 6.34 -6.66
C ASN A 213 -2.84 6.91 -7.53
N ILE A 214 -3.62 7.87 -7.03
CA ILE A 214 -4.72 8.51 -7.77
C ILE A 214 -4.17 9.26 -8.99
N ARG A 215 -3.09 10.04 -8.82
CA ARG A 215 -2.42 10.76 -9.90
C ARG A 215 -2.02 9.80 -11.02
N GLN A 216 -1.36 8.70 -10.70
CA GLN A 216 -0.91 7.72 -11.69
C GLN A 216 -2.07 7.11 -12.49
N VAL A 217 -3.21 6.88 -11.84
CA VAL A 217 -4.40 6.33 -12.51
C VAL A 217 -5.08 7.36 -13.39
N LEU A 218 -5.27 8.58 -12.89
CA LEU A 218 -6.01 9.63 -13.60
C LEU A 218 -5.21 10.18 -14.79
N THR A 219 -3.90 10.41 -14.65
CA THR A 219 -3.06 10.91 -15.74
C THR A 219 -2.92 9.91 -16.88
N ASN A 220 -2.83 8.62 -16.58
CA ASN A 220 -2.69 7.58 -17.59
C ASN A 220 -4.00 7.25 -18.33
N SER A 221 -5.15 7.66 -17.82
CA SER A 221 -6.44 7.50 -18.49
C SER A 221 -6.71 8.57 -19.56
N HIS A 222 -5.99 9.69 -19.53
CA HIS A 222 -6.14 10.78 -20.50
C HIS A 222 -5.50 10.53 -21.88
N THR A 223 -4.51 9.64 -21.95
CA THR A 223 -3.84 9.31 -23.23
C THR A 223 -4.66 8.39 -24.14
N ALA A 224 -5.74 7.82 -23.64
CA ALA A 224 -6.71 7.10 -24.47
C ALA A 224 -7.77 8.09 -24.96
N SER A 225 -7.77 8.37 -26.26
CA SER A 225 -8.74 9.20 -27.01
C SER A 225 -10.17 9.03 -26.47
N GLY A 226 -10.75 10.11 -25.91
CA GLY A 226 -12.12 10.12 -25.37
C GLY A 226 -12.18 10.03 -23.84
N SER A 227 -11.56 10.97 -23.12
CA SER A 227 -11.73 11.10 -21.67
C SER A 227 -13.21 11.25 -21.32
N SER A 228 -13.77 10.21 -20.69
CA SER A 228 -15.13 10.23 -20.16
C SER A 228 -15.31 11.42 -19.21
N ASN A 229 -16.45 12.12 -19.28
CA ASN A 229 -16.80 13.21 -18.36
C ASN A 229 -16.60 12.82 -16.89
N LYS A 230 -16.71 11.54 -16.58
CA LYS A 230 -16.46 10.98 -15.25
C LYS A 230 -14.99 11.08 -14.82
N ASN A 231 -14.04 10.80 -15.71
CA ASN A 231 -12.61 10.90 -15.41
C ASN A 231 -12.18 12.36 -15.18
N ARG A 232 -12.73 13.30 -15.95
CA ARG A 232 -12.49 14.74 -15.77
C ARG A 232 -13.01 15.22 -14.40
N LYS A 233 -14.20 14.78 -14.00
CA LYS A 233 -14.75 15.08 -12.66
C LYS A 233 -13.88 14.52 -11.53
N MET A 234 -13.45 13.27 -11.65
CA MET A 234 -12.56 12.64 -10.65
C MET A 234 -11.23 13.39 -10.51
N LEU A 235 -10.72 13.89 -11.63
CA LEU A 235 -9.49 14.68 -11.64
C LEU A 235 -9.68 16.06 -10.99
N LEU A 236 -10.78 16.75 -11.28
CA LEU A 236 -11.12 18.02 -10.61
C LEU A 236 -11.24 17.86 -9.10
N ILE A 237 -11.90 16.78 -8.66
CA ILE A 237 -12.00 16.45 -7.24
C ILE A 237 -10.61 16.20 -6.65
N PHE A 238 -9.78 15.43 -7.34
CA PHE A 238 -8.43 15.13 -6.88
C PHE A 238 -7.57 16.39 -6.74
N ILE A 239 -7.55 17.28 -7.76
CA ILE A 239 -6.82 18.55 -7.70
C ILE A 239 -7.31 19.39 -6.52
N SER A 240 -8.63 19.54 -6.35
CA SER A 240 -9.18 20.27 -5.21
C SER A 240 -8.78 19.70 -3.85
N LEU A 241 -8.65 18.37 -3.73
CA LEU A 241 -8.19 17.72 -2.49
C LEU A 241 -6.70 17.97 -2.21
N VAL A 242 -5.87 18.00 -3.26
CA VAL A 242 -4.45 18.37 -3.14
C VAL A 242 -4.33 19.81 -2.67
N GLU A 243 -5.06 20.75 -3.30
CA GLU A 243 -5.06 22.16 -2.92
C GLU A 243 -5.58 22.38 -1.48
N ILE A 244 -6.63 21.67 -1.04
CA ILE A 244 -7.09 21.73 0.36
C ILE A 244 -5.99 21.31 1.33
N LEU A 245 -5.24 20.24 1.00
CA LEU A 245 -4.13 19.79 1.83
C LEU A 245 -2.97 20.79 1.82
N GLU A 246 -2.60 21.33 0.66
CA GLU A 246 -1.55 22.36 0.53
C GLU A 246 -1.90 23.63 1.33
N LEU A 247 -3.13 24.09 1.24
CA LEU A 247 -3.62 25.21 2.05
C LEU A 247 -3.56 24.91 3.56
N ALA A 248 -3.86 23.66 3.95
CA ALA A 248 -3.75 23.25 5.35
C ALA A 248 -2.29 23.15 5.82
N LEU A 249 -1.35 22.78 4.94
CA LEU A 249 0.08 22.75 5.22
C LEU A 249 0.67 24.15 5.27
N SER A 250 0.27 25.06 4.39
CA SER A 250 0.74 26.46 4.33
C SER A 250 0.39 27.24 5.61
N THR A 251 -0.61 26.81 6.35
CA THR A 251 -0.98 27.39 7.66
C THR A 251 -0.27 26.74 8.85
N ALA A 252 0.87 26.06 8.62
CA ALA A 252 1.71 25.54 9.69
C ALA A 252 2.46 26.69 10.39
N PHE A 253 1.73 27.46 11.18
CA PHE A 253 2.30 28.46 12.07
C PHE A 253 2.99 27.81 13.28
N ASP A 254 3.89 28.57 13.90
CA ASP A 254 4.41 28.24 15.22
C ASP A 254 3.24 28.25 16.23
N HIS A 255 2.74 27.07 16.56
CA HIS A 255 1.61 26.90 17.46
C HIS A 255 1.88 27.40 18.87
N ASP A 256 3.15 27.50 19.28
CA ASP A 256 3.53 28.04 20.58
C ASP A 256 3.34 29.56 20.59
N LYS A 257 3.78 30.24 19.54
CA LYS A 257 3.50 31.70 19.37
C LYS A 257 2.00 31.99 19.25
N LEU A 258 1.26 31.13 18.54
CA LEU A 258 -0.18 31.26 18.40
C LEU A 258 -0.89 31.21 19.76
N HIS A 259 -0.57 30.19 20.55
CA HIS A 259 -1.18 30.05 21.89
C HIS A 259 -0.74 31.15 22.84
N GLN A 260 0.55 31.54 22.85
CA GLN A 260 1.01 32.68 23.66
C GLN A 260 0.23 33.97 23.36
N LYS A 261 -0.18 34.16 22.10
CA LYS A 261 -0.85 35.40 21.68
C LYS A 261 -2.38 35.36 21.87
N PHE A 262 -3.00 34.16 21.68
CA PHE A 262 -4.45 34.04 21.61
C PHE A 262 -5.11 33.27 22.76
N ASP A 263 -4.38 32.71 23.73
CA ASP A 263 -4.97 31.96 24.84
C ASP A 263 -5.90 32.83 25.70
N ASN A 264 -5.64 34.14 25.81
CA ASN A 264 -6.51 35.09 26.47
C ASN A 264 -7.74 35.51 25.62
N HIS A 265 -7.84 35.01 24.37
CA HIS A 265 -8.92 35.33 23.44
C HIS A 265 -9.65 34.06 22.95
N PRO A 266 -10.30 33.30 23.85
CA PRO A 266 -10.88 32.00 23.56
C PRO A 266 -11.96 32.03 22.46
N LYS A 267 -12.59 33.19 22.24
CA LYS A 267 -13.59 33.35 21.17
C LYS A 267 -13.00 33.09 19.79
N VAL A 268 -11.81 33.61 19.51
CA VAL A 268 -11.11 33.41 18.23
C VAL A 268 -10.70 31.95 18.05
N LEU A 269 -10.06 31.37 19.08
CA LEU A 269 -9.61 29.98 19.06
C LEU A 269 -10.77 29.01 18.81
N ASN A 270 -11.87 29.15 19.57
CA ASN A 270 -13.05 28.31 19.48
C ASN A 270 -13.76 28.44 18.11
N THR A 271 -13.79 29.67 17.56
CA THR A 271 -14.45 29.90 16.27
C THR A 271 -13.67 29.26 15.13
N TYR A 272 -12.35 29.37 15.12
CA TYR A 272 -11.51 28.69 14.13
C TYR A 272 -11.57 27.17 14.29
N GLN A 273 -11.50 26.66 15.51
CA GLN A 273 -11.62 25.23 15.79
C GLN A 273 -12.95 24.66 15.26
N ARG A 274 -14.06 25.37 15.52
CA ARG A 274 -15.38 24.99 15.01
C ARG A 274 -15.42 24.95 13.51
N LEU A 275 -14.85 25.94 12.81
CA LEU A 275 -14.74 25.97 11.37
C LEU A 275 -13.94 24.76 10.86
N ALA A 276 -12.77 24.47 11.45
CA ALA A 276 -11.94 23.32 11.07
C ALA A 276 -12.69 21.99 11.26
N TYR A 277 -13.46 21.83 12.32
CA TYR A 277 -14.28 20.64 12.57
C TYR A 277 -15.43 20.51 11.56
N ASN A 278 -16.07 21.62 11.19
CA ASN A 278 -17.15 21.61 10.20
C ASN A 278 -16.65 21.33 8.80
N LEU A 279 -15.46 21.84 8.41
CA LEU A 279 -14.76 21.46 7.19
C LEU A 279 -14.48 19.95 7.16
N ALA A 280 -13.92 19.42 8.24
CA ALA A 280 -13.65 17.99 8.39
C ALA A 280 -14.93 17.15 8.35
N ALA A 281 -16.01 17.60 8.97
CA ALA A 281 -17.29 16.90 9.00
C ALA A 281 -17.95 16.86 7.62
N SER A 282 -17.91 17.96 6.85
CA SER A 282 -18.41 18.03 5.46
C SER A 282 -17.66 17.06 4.58
N LEU A 283 -16.33 17.07 4.59
CA LEU A 283 -15.52 16.11 3.82
C LEU A 283 -15.77 14.66 4.25
N LYS A 284 -15.89 14.40 5.56
CA LYS A 284 -16.19 13.05 6.06
C LYS A 284 -17.56 12.54 5.60
N GLN A 285 -18.55 13.41 5.55
CA GLN A 285 -19.88 13.08 5.04
C GLN A 285 -19.82 12.81 3.53
N LEU A 286 -19.12 13.66 2.78
CA LEU A 286 -18.89 13.50 1.35
C LEU A 286 -18.20 12.17 1.02
N SER A 287 -17.13 11.82 1.73
CA SER A 287 -16.47 10.51 1.60
C SER A 287 -17.44 9.33 1.78
N LYS A 288 -18.38 9.44 2.74
CA LYS A 288 -19.40 8.39 2.95
C LYS A 288 -20.38 8.29 1.78
N SER A 289 -20.79 9.44 1.23
CA SER A 289 -21.74 9.50 0.09
C SER A 289 -21.10 8.92 -1.18
N VAL A 290 -19.83 9.26 -1.45
CA VAL A 290 -19.06 8.70 -2.57
C VAL A 290 -18.95 7.18 -2.47
N ARG A 291 -18.58 6.68 -1.29
CA ARG A 291 -18.42 5.23 -1.05
C ARG A 291 -19.73 4.46 -1.23
N LYS A 292 -20.86 5.08 -0.86
CA LYS A 292 -22.18 4.44 -0.94
C LYS A 292 -22.92 4.72 -2.24
N SER A 293 -22.35 5.56 -3.13
CA SER A 293 -23.03 6.07 -4.32
C SER A 293 -24.38 6.71 -4.00
N THR A 294 -24.49 7.41 -2.85
CA THR A 294 -25.70 8.12 -2.41
C THR A 294 -25.57 9.61 -2.67
N ILE A 295 -26.71 10.27 -2.85
CA ILE A 295 -26.76 11.73 -3.02
C ILE A 295 -26.20 12.40 -1.77
N TYR A 296 -25.28 13.35 -1.97
CA TYR A 296 -24.73 14.18 -0.91
C TYR A 296 -25.65 15.39 -0.66
N ILE A 297 -26.00 15.62 0.58
CA ILE A 297 -26.73 16.81 1.03
C ILE A 297 -25.84 17.48 2.07
N SER A 298 -25.39 18.70 1.79
CA SER A 298 -24.60 19.48 2.73
C SER A 298 -25.44 19.83 3.96
N LYS A 299 -24.95 19.47 5.14
CA LYS A 299 -25.59 19.77 6.41
C LYS A 299 -24.95 20.97 7.12
N HIS A 300 -23.79 21.41 6.67
CA HIS A 300 -23.01 22.45 7.32
C HIS A 300 -23.02 23.73 6.47
N THR A 301 -23.31 24.83 7.14
CA THR A 301 -23.26 26.17 6.55
C THR A 301 -21.85 26.77 6.74
N LEU A 302 -20.87 26.25 6.01
CA LEU A 302 -19.45 26.69 6.10
C LEU A 302 -19.30 28.21 5.92
N GLN A 303 -20.22 28.84 5.16
CA GLN A 303 -20.23 30.28 4.95
C GLN A 303 -20.56 31.05 6.23
N SER A 304 -21.48 30.53 7.07
CA SER A 304 -21.80 31.15 8.36
C SER A 304 -20.65 31.01 9.36
N ASP A 305 -19.88 29.89 9.27
CA ASP A 305 -18.70 29.73 10.13
C ASP A 305 -17.59 30.71 9.76
N LEU A 306 -17.35 30.94 8.45
CA LEU A 306 -16.41 31.95 7.96
C LEU A 306 -16.81 33.36 8.46
N ARG A 307 -18.09 33.69 8.34
CA ARG A 307 -18.60 34.99 8.82
C ARG A 307 -18.42 35.13 10.33
N SER A 308 -18.65 34.06 11.08
CA SER A 308 -18.46 34.07 12.55
C SER A 308 -16.98 34.26 12.90
N LEU A 309 -16.05 33.67 12.12
CA LEU A 309 -14.60 33.87 12.31
C LEU A 309 -14.20 35.31 11.99
N GLN A 310 -14.70 35.86 10.89
CA GLN A 310 -14.46 37.26 10.51
C GLN A 310 -14.92 38.25 11.61
N LEU A 311 -16.12 38.04 12.17
CA LEU A 311 -16.62 38.84 13.28
C LEU A 311 -15.75 38.68 14.54
N ALA A 312 -15.27 37.48 14.84
CA ALA A 312 -14.38 37.27 15.98
C ALA A 312 -13.03 37.98 15.83
N ILE A 313 -12.51 38.08 14.57
CA ILE A 313 -11.30 38.84 14.27
C ILE A 313 -11.52 40.34 14.45
N THR A 314 -12.64 40.87 13.97
CA THR A 314 -13.02 42.29 14.16
C THR A 314 -13.19 42.63 15.64
N ASP A 315 -13.84 41.77 16.43
CA ASP A 315 -13.95 41.93 17.86
C ASP A 315 -12.59 41.92 18.57
N TYR A 316 -11.66 41.06 18.12
CA TYR A 316 -10.29 41.01 18.64
C TYR A 316 -9.55 42.34 18.38
N GLU A 317 -9.65 42.87 17.15
CA GLU A 317 -9.04 44.15 16.75
C GLU A 317 -9.58 45.32 17.58
N ASN A 318 -10.89 45.40 17.75
CA ASN A 318 -11.55 46.47 18.49
C ASN A 318 -11.19 46.45 19.99
N ASN A 319 -10.99 45.26 20.58
CA ASN A 319 -10.72 45.14 22.02
C ASN A 319 -9.26 45.51 22.39
N LEU A 320 -8.30 45.38 21.48
CA LEU A 320 -6.88 45.59 21.76
C LEU A 320 -6.35 46.98 21.30
N GLY A 321 -7.07 47.66 20.41
CA GLY A 321 -6.62 48.93 19.81
C GLY A 321 -5.56 48.72 18.69
N GLY A 322 -5.62 49.55 17.63
CA GLY A 322 -5.02 49.32 16.32
C GLY A 322 -3.54 48.97 16.28
N THR A 323 -2.67 49.50 17.15
CA THR A 323 -1.22 49.23 17.11
C THR A 323 -0.82 47.96 17.84
N ALA A 324 -1.47 47.62 18.94
CA ALA A 324 -1.19 46.42 19.73
C ALA A 324 -1.76 45.13 19.09
N ALA A 325 -2.82 45.28 18.29
CA ALA A 325 -3.48 44.15 17.61
C ALA A 325 -2.86 43.80 16.24
N SER A 326 -2.06 44.69 15.62
CA SER A 326 -1.69 44.64 14.21
C SER A 326 -1.09 43.30 13.75
N GLU A 327 -0.15 42.75 14.51
CA GLU A 327 0.48 41.47 14.17
C GLU A 327 -0.49 40.27 14.33
N GLY A 328 -1.31 40.29 15.40
CA GLY A 328 -2.33 39.28 15.64
C GLY A 328 -3.43 39.31 14.57
N VAL A 329 -3.91 40.49 14.20
CA VAL A 329 -4.91 40.69 13.15
C VAL A 329 -4.38 40.23 11.81
N PHE A 330 -3.12 40.55 11.45
CA PHE A 330 -2.49 40.09 10.23
C PHE A 330 -2.44 38.55 10.16
N MET A 331 -2.04 37.91 11.26
CA MET A 331 -1.98 36.45 11.35
C MET A 331 -3.38 35.82 11.19
N LEU A 332 -4.38 36.33 11.91
CA LEU A 332 -5.74 35.80 11.85
C LEU A 332 -6.42 36.09 10.50
N THR A 333 -6.18 37.23 9.88
CA THR A 333 -6.68 37.57 8.54
C THR A 333 -6.07 36.66 7.46
N THR A 334 -4.78 36.37 7.56
CA THR A 334 -4.12 35.39 6.68
C THR A 334 -4.76 34.02 6.80
N MET A 335 -5.02 33.59 8.03
CA MET A 335 -5.69 32.29 8.28
C MET A 335 -7.14 32.28 7.77
N LEU A 336 -7.88 33.39 7.90
CA LEU A 336 -9.21 33.51 7.32
C LEU A 336 -9.18 33.35 5.80
N GLN A 337 -8.23 34.00 5.11
CA GLN A 337 -8.07 33.88 3.65
C GLN A 337 -7.79 32.43 3.22
N TYR A 338 -6.93 31.70 3.95
CA TYR A 338 -6.71 30.27 3.68
C TYR A 338 -7.98 29.44 3.93
N ALA A 339 -8.72 29.74 4.99
CA ALA A 339 -9.96 29.05 5.29
C ALA A 339 -11.05 29.31 4.24
N GLU A 340 -11.15 30.54 3.71
CA GLU A 340 -12.04 30.90 2.60
C GLU A 340 -11.73 30.08 1.34
N LYS A 341 -10.46 29.99 0.97
CA LYS A 341 -10.01 29.16 -0.16
C LYS A 341 -10.32 27.68 0.06
N GLN A 342 -10.13 27.16 1.29
CA GLN A 342 -10.50 25.79 1.61
C GLN A 342 -12.01 25.52 1.47
N VAL A 343 -12.85 26.44 1.95
CA VAL A 343 -14.31 26.36 1.79
C VAL A 343 -14.70 26.39 0.32
N GLU A 344 -14.08 27.24 -0.50
CA GLU A 344 -14.30 27.29 -1.94
C GLU A 344 -13.98 25.94 -2.61
N LYS A 345 -12.81 25.36 -2.31
CA LYS A 345 -12.40 24.06 -2.87
C LYS A 345 -13.31 22.92 -2.41
N ILE A 346 -13.77 22.92 -1.16
CA ILE A 346 -14.76 21.94 -0.68
C ILE A 346 -16.07 22.08 -1.44
N LYS A 347 -16.56 23.30 -1.72
CA LYS A 347 -17.76 23.52 -2.55
C LYS A 347 -17.58 23.00 -3.98
N ILE A 348 -16.38 23.13 -4.58
CA ILE A 348 -16.09 22.54 -5.89
C ILE A 348 -16.24 21.03 -5.82
N VAL A 349 -15.64 20.39 -4.81
CA VAL A 349 -15.76 18.93 -4.61
C VAL A 349 -17.22 18.52 -4.39
N GLU A 350 -17.99 19.27 -3.58
CA GLU A 350 -19.41 19.02 -3.33
C GLU A 350 -20.24 19.07 -4.61
N ARG A 351 -20.00 20.07 -5.48
CA ARG A 351 -20.73 20.25 -6.76
C ARG A 351 -20.33 19.20 -7.80
N ALA A 352 -19.11 18.69 -7.76
CA ALA A 352 -18.64 17.71 -8.74
C ALA A 352 -19.29 16.31 -8.56
N PHE A 353 -19.75 15.95 -7.34
CA PHE A 353 -20.34 14.63 -7.06
C PHE A 353 -21.79 14.44 -7.52
N PRO A 354 -22.74 15.38 -7.30
CA PRO A 354 -24.15 15.14 -7.63
C PRO A 354 -24.48 15.25 -9.10
N LEU A 355 -23.64 15.87 -9.92
CA LEU A 355 -23.95 16.12 -11.33
C LEU A 355 -23.86 14.84 -12.15
N ALA A 356 -25.03 14.18 -12.24
CA ALA A 356 -25.33 13.22 -13.28
C ALA A 356 -25.04 13.81 -14.68
N TYR A 357 -24.27 13.10 -15.43
CA TYR A 357 -24.18 12.90 -16.88
C TYR A 357 -24.14 14.09 -17.87
N ASN A 358 -24.64 15.29 -17.58
CA ASN A 358 -24.77 16.35 -18.62
C ASN A 358 -24.48 17.76 -18.06
N SER A 359 -23.22 18.16 -17.91
CA SER A 359 -22.86 19.57 -17.75
C SER A 359 -21.73 19.96 -18.69
N PRO A 360 -21.90 21.00 -19.52
CA PRO A 360 -20.92 21.47 -20.52
C PRO A 360 -19.74 22.27 -19.92
N ASP A 361 -19.71 22.58 -18.62
CA ASP A 361 -18.85 23.61 -18.02
C ASP A 361 -17.43 23.17 -17.60
N ILE A 362 -16.87 22.13 -18.18
CA ILE A 362 -15.51 21.67 -17.84
C ILE A 362 -14.48 22.02 -18.94
N LYS A 363 -14.77 23.03 -19.76
CA LYS A 363 -13.83 23.54 -20.76
C LYS A 363 -12.87 24.52 -20.09
N GLY A 364 -11.62 24.13 -19.88
CA GLY A 364 -10.56 25.02 -19.36
C GLY A 364 -9.49 24.34 -18.52
N ILE A 365 -9.72 23.11 -18.04
CA ILE A 365 -8.84 22.40 -17.12
C ILE A 365 -7.64 21.72 -17.83
N ASP A 366 -7.66 21.62 -19.16
CA ASP A 366 -6.69 20.83 -19.93
C ASP A 366 -5.25 21.39 -19.84
N LYS A 367 -5.06 22.71 -19.66
CA LYS A 367 -3.71 23.33 -19.60
C LYS A 367 -2.99 23.13 -18.28
N ASP A 368 -3.71 23.03 -17.17
CA ASP A 368 -3.09 22.77 -15.86
C ASP A 368 -2.81 21.28 -15.64
N LEU A 369 -3.48 20.42 -16.38
CA LEU A 369 -3.31 18.98 -16.39
C LEU A 369 -1.93 18.53 -16.90
N GLU A 370 -1.37 19.19 -17.91
CA GLU A 370 -0.05 18.86 -18.47
C GLU A 370 1.08 19.06 -17.43
N LYS A 371 0.92 20.01 -16.51
CA LYS A 371 1.91 20.27 -15.44
C LYS A 371 2.00 19.13 -14.41
N PHE A 372 0.95 18.32 -14.29
CA PHE A 372 0.93 17.17 -13.40
C PHE A 372 1.43 15.86 -14.05
N MET A 373 1.77 15.89 -15.35
CA MET A 373 2.20 14.69 -16.08
C MET A 373 3.72 14.58 -16.14
N THR A 374 4.31 13.78 -15.29
CA THR A 374 5.68 13.28 -15.48
C THR A 374 5.61 11.87 -16.04
N PRO A 375 5.94 11.64 -17.34
CA PRO A 375 5.98 10.29 -17.89
C PRO A 375 7.11 9.51 -17.22
N GLN A 376 6.79 8.35 -16.65
CA GLN A 376 7.82 7.41 -16.17
C GLN A 376 8.60 6.89 -17.37
N LYS A 377 9.84 7.31 -17.52
CA LYS A 377 10.76 6.84 -18.56
C LYS A 377 11.61 5.70 -17.98
N TYR A 378 11.50 4.51 -18.57
CA TYR A 378 12.32 3.34 -18.23
C TYR A 378 13.66 3.43 -18.99
N LEU A 379 14.53 4.36 -18.57
CA LEU A 379 15.82 4.56 -19.20
C LEU A 379 16.91 3.75 -18.47
N LEU A 380 17.83 3.15 -19.22
CA LEU A 380 19.01 2.50 -18.62
C LEU A 380 19.88 3.46 -17.82
N SER A 381 19.90 4.75 -18.22
CA SER A 381 20.57 5.81 -17.47
C SER A 381 20.05 5.98 -16.04
N THR A 382 18.77 5.72 -15.78
CA THR A 382 18.20 5.76 -14.42
C THR A 382 18.81 4.66 -13.55
N LEU A 383 19.04 3.48 -14.10
CA LEU A 383 19.69 2.38 -13.39
C LEU A 383 21.15 2.69 -13.10
N THR A 384 21.91 3.17 -14.09
CA THR A 384 23.34 3.48 -13.92
C THR A 384 23.58 4.63 -12.96
N GLN A 385 22.74 5.67 -12.97
CA GLN A 385 22.80 6.78 -12.02
C GLN A 385 22.55 6.35 -10.57
N ASN A 386 21.78 5.27 -10.37
CA ASN A 386 21.50 4.71 -9.06
C ASN A 386 22.50 3.64 -8.61
N LEU A 387 23.51 3.29 -9.41
CA LEU A 387 24.59 2.37 -9.02
C LEU A 387 25.65 3.11 -8.17
N SER A 388 25.21 3.69 -7.07
CA SER A 388 26.11 4.38 -6.13
C SER A 388 25.64 4.17 -4.68
N PHE A 389 26.57 4.24 -3.72
CA PHE A 389 26.25 4.12 -2.30
C PHE A 389 25.41 5.28 -1.76
N SER A 390 25.26 6.38 -2.49
CA SER A 390 24.32 7.47 -2.15
C SER A 390 22.86 7.04 -2.36
N SER A 391 22.60 6.13 -3.31
CA SER A 391 21.26 5.63 -3.58
C SER A 391 20.75 4.69 -2.49
N ILE A 392 19.57 5.00 -1.92
CA ILE A 392 18.89 4.16 -0.94
C ILE A 392 18.56 2.79 -1.55
N ILE A 393 18.19 2.76 -2.84
CA ILE A 393 17.81 1.53 -3.55
C ILE A 393 19.03 0.64 -3.75
N PHE A 394 20.18 1.19 -4.10
CA PHE A 394 21.43 0.44 -4.24
C PHE A 394 21.83 -0.22 -2.92
N ARG A 395 21.88 0.54 -1.82
CA ARG A 395 22.19 0.02 -0.48
C ARG A 395 21.20 -1.06 -0.05
N HIS A 396 19.90 -0.87 -0.36
CA HIS A 396 18.88 -1.87 -0.09
C HIS A 396 19.11 -3.14 -0.92
N SER A 397 19.40 -3.01 -2.21
CA SER A 397 19.65 -4.15 -3.11
C SER A 397 20.88 -4.95 -2.69
N LEU A 398 21.95 -4.26 -2.27
CA LEU A 398 23.14 -4.91 -1.75
C LEU A 398 22.85 -5.67 -0.43
N ARG A 399 22.14 -5.00 0.49
CA ARG A 399 21.75 -5.58 1.78
C ARG A 399 20.89 -6.84 1.59
N ILE A 400 19.86 -6.79 0.74
CA ILE A 400 18.99 -7.95 0.52
C ILE A 400 19.75 -9.11 -0.16
N THR A 401 20.67 -8.80 -1.07
CA THR A 401 21.53 -9.82 -1.73
C THR A 401 22.40 -10.53 -0.72
N ILE A 402 23.15 -9.79 0.10
CA ILE A 402 24.02 -10.37 1.13
C ILE A 402 23.20 -11.19 2.13
N THR A 403 22.05 -10.66 2.57
CA THR A 403 21.20 -11.36 3.54
C THR A 403 20.60 -12.63 2.99
N LEU A 404 20.18 -12.64 1.72
CA LEU A 404 19.64 -13.84 1.07
C LEU A 404 20.72 -14.88 0.82
N MET A 405 21.92 -14.48 0.41
CA MET A 405 23.05 -15.40 0.25
C MET A 405 23.47 -16.02 1.60
N ALA A 406 23.55 -15.20 2.67
CA ALA A 406 23.80 -15.69 4.00
C ALA A 406 22.71 -16.67 4.48
N GLY A 407 21.44 -16.34 4.26
CA GLY A 407 20.31 -17.21 4.58
C GLY A 407 20.33 -18.53 3.80
N TYR A 408 20.73 -18.49 2.54
CA TYR A 408 20.89 -19.67 1.71
C TYR A 408 22.00 -20.60 2.24
N PHE A 409 23.19 -20.06 2.52
CA PHE A 409 24.30 -20.85 3.06
C PHE A 409 24.00 -21.41 4.46
N ILE A 410 23.40 -20.61 5.34
CA ILE A 410 23.00 -21.07 6.66
C ILE A 410 21.94 -22.19 6.54
N GLY A 411 20.98 -22.04 5.62
CA GLY A 411 19.96 -23.04 5.40
C GLY A 411 20.50 -24.38 4.85
N ILE A 412 21.63 -24.37 4.14
CA ILE A 412 22.31 -25.58 3.67
C ILE A 412 23.15 -26.22 4.79
N LEU A 413 23.82 -25.40 5.59
CA LEU A 413 24.73 -25.88 6.66
C LEU A 413 23.96 -26.45 7.86
N LEU A 414 22.79 -25.94 8.14
CA LEU A 414 21.96 -26.42 9.24
C LEU A 414 20.97 -27.48 8.74
N PRO A 415 20.60 -28.45 9.58
CA PRO A 415 19.66 -29.53 9.20
C PRO A 415 18.22 -29.01 9.10
N PHE A 416 18.04 -27.85 8.48
CA PHE A 416 16.71 -27.31 8.17
C PHE A 416 16.16 -27.98 6.91
N HIS A 417 14.89 -28.42 6.98
CA HIS A 417 14.28 -29.15 5.87
C HIS A 417 14.04 -28.29 4.63
N ASN A 418 13.91 -26.95 4.80
CA ASN A 418 13.45 -26.10 3.70
C ASN A 418 14.11 -24.71 3.68
N VAL A 419 15.24 -24.60 3.01
CA VAL A 419 15.99 -23.34 2.82
C VAL A 419 15.11 -22.19 2.31
N TYR A 420 14.17 -22.51 1.40
CA TYR A 420 13.29 -21.51 0.79
C TYR A 420 12.38 -20.77 1.78
N TRP A 421 12.07 -21.35 2.95
CA TRP A 421 11.30 -20.68 3.99
C TRP A 421 12.07 -19.56 4.68
N ILE A 422 13.37 -19.76 4.90
CA ILE A 422 14.27 -18.73 5.45
C ILE A 422 14.36 -17.58 4.47
N LEU A 423 14.61 -17.87 3.19
CA LEU A 423 14.73 -16.87 2.13
C LEU A 423 13.42 -16.08 1.96
N LEU A 424 12.28 -16.76 1.92
CA LEU A 424 10.97 -16.12 1.84
C LEU A 424 10.73 -15.16 3.02
N THR A 425 11.14 -15.55 4.22
CA THR A 425 11.00 -14.73 5.41
C THR A 425 11.85 -13.48 5.32
N ILE A 426 13.10 -13.58 4.87
CA ILE A 426 13.99 -12.45 4.64
C ILE A 426 13.38 -11.48 3.62
N ILE A 427 12.91 -11.97 2.46
CA ILE A 427 12.32 -11.15 1.38
C ILE A 427 11.09 -10.38 1.87
N VAL A 428 10.26 -11.02 2.66
CA VAL A 428 9.02 -10.39 3.17
C VAL A 428 9.32 -9.33 4.23
N ILE A 429 10.36 -9.52 5.05
CA ILE A 429 10.70 -8.64 6.16
C ILE A 429 11.54 -7.44 5.72
N VAL A 430 12.63 -7.66 4.96
CA VAL A 430 13.59 -6.62 4.61
C VAL A 430 12.93 -5.54 3.76
N ARG A 431 13.02 -4.29 4.23
CA ARG A 431 12.49 -3.09 3.58
C ARG A 431 13.60 -2.03 3.48
N PRO A 432 13.47 -1.03 2.58
CA PRO A 432 14.45 0.04 2.49
C PRO A 432 14.66 0.81 3.81
N GLY A 433 13.58 1.05 4.60
CA GLY A 433 13.62 1.77 5.88
C GLY A 433 13.95 0.88 7.08
N TYR A 434 14.71 1.43 8.04
CA TYR A 434 15.13 0.73 9.27
C TYR A 434 13.94 0.37 10.16
N GLY A 435 13.08 1.34 10.46
CA GLY A 435 11.92 1.17 11.35
C GLY A 435 10.93 0.13 10.85
N LEU A 436 10.63 0.17 9.55
CA LEU A 436 9.71 -0.77 8.91
C LEU A 436 10.21 -2.21 8.95
N THR A 437 11.52 -2.43 8.79
CA THR A 437 12.10 -3.78 8.86
C THR A 437 12.03 -4.33 10.29
N LYS A 438 12.36 -3.52 11.31
CA LYS A 438 12.29 -3.91 12.74
C LYS A 438 10.85 -4.30 13.12
N GLU A 439 9.88 -3.48 12.81
CA GLU A 439 8.46 -3.73 13.11
C GLU A 439 7.96 -5.01 12.42
N ARG A 440 8.30 -5.19 11.13
CA ARG A 440 7.91 -6.38 10.37
C ARG A 440 8.55 -7.67 10.87
N SER A 441 9.80 -7.63 11.32
CA SER A 441 10.48 -8.79 11.94
C SER A 441 9.68 -9.27 13.15
N PHE A 442 9.36 -8.37 14.07
CA PHE A 442 8.61 -8.69 15.27
C PHE A 442 7.19 -9.20 14.98
N HIS A 443 6.47 -8.52 14.11
CA HIS A 443 5.11 -8.93 13.72
C HIS A 443 5.10 -10.27 12.98
N ARG A 444 6.13 -10.59 12.20
CA ARG A 444 6.25 -11.87 11.50
C ARG A 444 6.46 -13.02 12.47
N ILE A 445 7.38 -12.87 13.43
CA ILE A 445 7.64 -13.92 14.44
C ILE A 445 6.35 -14.19 15.24
N ILE A 446 5.74 -13.15 15.82
CA ILE A 446 4.51 -13.30 16.61
C ILE A 446 3.39 -13.92 15.77
N GLY A 447 3.18 -13.43 14.55
CA GLY A 447 2.15 -13.96 13.67
C GLY A 447 2.38 -15.43 13.31
N THR A 448 3.63 -15.84 13.11
CA THR A 448 3.96 -17.24 12.81
C THR A 448 3.78 -18.15 14.02
N VAL A 449 4.18 -17.72 15.21
CA VAL A 449 3.98 -18.50 16.44
C VAL A 449 2.51 -18.69 16.74
N ILE A 450 1.73 -17.59 16.76
CA ILE A 450 0.28 -17.66 17.00
C ILE A 450 -0.41 -18.49 15.92
N GLY A 451 -0.08 -18.25 14.64
CA GLY A 451 -0.67 -18.99 13.52
C GLY A 451 -0.32 -20.49 13.55
N GLY A 452 0.91 -20.83 13.92
CA GLY A 452 1.37 -22.21 14.09
C GLY A 452 0.61 -22.94 15.19
N LEU A 453 0.44 -22.32 16.35
CA LEU A 453 -0.30 -22.89 17.47
C LEU A 453 -1.78 -23.11 17.14
N ILE A 454 -2.43 -22.12 16.50
CA ILE A 454 -3.82 -22.24 16.06
C ILE A 454 -3.96 -23.36 15.01
N ALA A 455 -3.08 -23.39 14.00
CA ALA A 455 -3.13 -24.40 12.96
C ALA A 455 -2.90 -25.81 13.51
N PHE A 456 -1.95 -25.98 14.43
CA PHE A 456 -1.70 -27.23 15.11
C PHE A 456 -2.96 -27.73 15.86
N GLY A 457 -3.57 -26.85 16.66
CA GLY A 457 -4.78 -27.17 17.40
C GLY A 457 -5.96 -27.58 16.49
N VAL A 458 -6.15 -26.87 15.37
CA VAL A 458 -7.22 -27.19 14.41
C VAL A 458 -6.94 -28.54 13.72
N LEU A 459 -5.71 -28.79 13.26
CA LEU A 459 -5.34 -30.04 12.59
C LEU A 459 -5.38 -31.25 13.55
N PHE A 460 -5.19 -31.01 14.85
CA PHE A 460 -5.36 -32.06 15.86
C PHE A 460 -6.83 -32.48 16.03
N LEU A 461 -7.74 -31.49 15.99
CA LEU A 461 -9.18 -31.71 16.20
C LEU A 461 -9.92 -32.13 14.91
N VAL A 462 -9.54 -31.55 13.76
CA VAL A 462 -10.20 -31.74 12.47
C VAL A 462 -9.36 -32.67 11.59
N LYS A 463 -9.90 -33.81 11.20
CA LYS A 463 -9.23 -34.80 10.33
C LYS A 463 -9.75 -34.79 8.89
N ASP A 464 -10.87 -34.12 8.64
CA ASP A 464 -11.47 -34.03 7.31
C ASP A 464 -10.73 -33.05 6.42
N ASN A 465 -10.13 -33.55 5.34
CA ASN A 465 -9.36 -32.78 4.37
C ASN A 465 -10.21 -31.71 3.64
N ILE A 466 -11.52 -31.93 3.47
CA ILE A 466 -12.41 -30.96 2.82
C ILE A 466 -12.60 -29.75 3.74
N ILE A 467 -12.87 -30.00 5.03
CA ILE A 467 -13.02 -28.93 6.02
C ILE A 467 -11.72 -28.13 6.14
N ILE A 468 -10.57 -28.80 6.21
CA ILE A 468 -9.24 -28.16 6.27
C ILE A 468 -9.01 -27.30 5.03
N SER A 469 -9.38 -27.78 3.83
CA SER A 469 -9.24 -27.03 2.56
C SER A 469 -10.11 -25.77 2.56
N ILE A 470 -11.36 -25.85 3.03
CA ILE A 470 -12.25 -24.69 3.14
C ILE A 470 -11.68 -23.66 4.13
N LEU A 471 -11.21 -24.10 5.28
CA LEU A 471 -10.57 -23.23 6.27
C LEU A 471 -9.30 -22.59 5.71
N ALA A 472 -8.49 -23.32 4.93
CA ALA A 472 -7.31 -22.80 4.26
C ALA A 472 -7.67 -21.66 3.28
N ILE A 473 -8.73 -21.83 2.48
CA ILE A 473 -9.20 -20.78 1.54
C ILE A 473 -9.66 -19.53 2.29
N ILE A 474 -10.40 -19.69 3.38
CA ILE A 474 -10.84 -18.56 4.22
C ILE A 474 -9.62 -17.84 4.83
N CYS A 475 -8.66 -18.58 5.38
CA CYS A 475 -7.43 -18.02 5.95
C CYS A 475 -6.58 -17.34 4.88
N MET A 476 -6.50 -17.89 3.67
CA MET A 476 -5.84 -17.24 2.52
C MET A 476 -6.47 -15.89 2.20
N LEU A 477 -7.80 -15.84 2.05
CA LEU A 477 -8.55 -14.61 1.76
C LEU A 477 -8.33 -13.54 2.84
N LEU A 478 -8.44 -13.91 4.12
CA LEU A 478 -8.23 -13.01 5.24
C LEU A 478 -6.76 -12.56 5.33
N GLY A 479 -5.81 -13.49 5.17
CA GLY A 479 -4.39 -13.20 5.19
C GLY A 479 -3.99 -12.12 4.19
N PHE A 480 -4.43 -12.24 2.94
CA PHE A 480 -4.16 -11.24 1.91
C PHE A 480 -4.92 -9.93 2.13
N SER A 481 -6.14 -9.99 2.65
CA SER A 481 -6.94 -8.79 2.94
C SER A 481 -6.31 -7.91 4.02
N PHE A 482 -5.67 -8.50 5.02
CA PHE A 482 -5.05 -7.76 6.12
C PHE A 482 -3.59 -7.32 5.87
N THR A 483 -2.98 -7.68 4.75
CA THR A 483 -1.54 -7.44 4.50
C THR A 483 -1.14 -5.96 4.60
N GLN A 484 -2.02 -5.04 4.25
CA GLN A 484 -1.76 -3.60 4.32
C GLN A 484 -2.47 -2.91 5.50
N ILE A 485 -3.42 -3.57 6.15
CA ILE A 485 -4.18 -3.01 7.29
C ILE A 485 -3.48 -3.34 8.61
N ASN A 486 -3.10 -4.61 8.79
CA ASN A 486 -2.43 -5.09 9.99
C ASN A 486 -1.57 -6.30 9.65
N TYR A 487 -0.27 -6.07 9.51
CA TYR A 487 0.68 -7.10 9.08
C TYR A 487 0.79 -8.28 10.05
N LYS A 488 0.63 -8.07 11.37
CA LYS A 488 0.64 -9.13 12.39
C LYS A 488 -0.52 -10.12 12.13
N VAL A 489 -1.73 -9.61 11.95
CA VAL A 489 -2.93 -10.42 11.66
C VAL A 489 -2.79 -11.15 10.32
N SER A 490 -2.28 -10.46 9.30
CA SER A 490 -1.99 -11.06 8.00
C SER A 490 -1.01 -12.22 8.12
N ALA A 491 0.10 -12.03 8.83
CA ALA A 491 1.12 -13.07 9.05
C ALA A 491 0.55 -14.31 9.75
N THR A 492 -0.35 -14.12 10.73
CA THR A 492 -1.05 -15.21 11.42
C THR A 492 -1.89 -16.02 10.43
N PHE A 493 -2.78 -15.38 9.68
CA PHE A 493 -3.66 -16.09 8.73
C PHE A 493 -2.88 -16.75 7.58
N ILE A 494 -1.84 -16.10 7.06
CA ILE A 494 -0.98 -16.69 6.02
C ILE A 494 -0.25 -17.92 6.58
N THR A 495 0.20 -17.90 7.83
CA THR A 495 0.85 -19.07 8.44
C THR A 495 -0.13 -20.22 8.62
N ILE A 496 -1.36 -19.96 9.10
CA ILE A 496 -2.41 -20.97 9.23
C ILE A 496 -2.72 -21.59 7.86
N TYR A 497 -2.95 -20.77 6.84
CA TYR A 497 -3.21 -21.19 5.47
C TYR A 497 -2.12 -22.12 4.93
N VAL A 498 -0.86 -21.73 5.10
CA VAL A 498 0.28 -22.53 4.63
C VAL A 498 0.35 -23.88 5.38
N ILE A 499 0.21 -23.87 6.69
CA ILE A 499 0.26 -25.09 7.50
C ILE A 499 -0.91 -26.03 7.14
N PHE A 500 -2.10 -25.50 6.86
CA PHE A 500 -3.24 -26.33 6.43
C PHE A 500 -2.96 -27.01 5.08
N ILE A 501 -2.41 -26.30 4.09
CA ILE A 501 -2.09 -26.91 2.80
C ILE A 501 -1.04 -28.02 2.95
N TYR A 502 0.04 -27.73 3.67
CA TYR A 502 1.09 -28.72 3.87
C TYR A 502 0.63 -29.89 4.77
N GLY A 503 -0.24 -29.62 5.75
CA GLY A 503 -0.81 -30.63 6.64
C GLY A 503 -1.73 -31.64 5.94
N ILE A 504 -2.29 -31.29 4.76
CA ILE A 504 -3.05 -32.26 3.92
C ILE A 504 -2.08 -33.23 3.21
N VAL A 505 -0.85 -32.79 2.89
CA VAL A 505 0.11 -33.55 2.09
C VAL A 505 1.10 -34.32 2.97
N THR A 506 1.45 -33.77 4.14
CA THR A 506 2.48 -34.35 5.03
C THR A 506 1.89 -34.95 6.30
N PRO A 507 2.32 -36.18 6.70
CA PRO A 507 1.75 -36.87 7.86
C PRO A 507 2.17 -36.26 9.21
N ASN A 508 3.37 -35.62 9.32
CA ASN A 508 3.92 -35.10 10.57
C ASN A 508 3.66 -33.60 10.73
N ILE A 509 2.51 -33.25 11.33
CA ILE A 509 2.09 -31.86 11.55
C ILE A 509 2.99 -31.13 12.57
N ALA A 510 3.46 -31.84 13.62
CA ALA A 510 4.29 -31.24 14.67
C ALA A 510 5.63 -30.74 14.11
N ASP A 511 6.31 -31.56 13.31
CA ASP A 511 7.57 -31.22 12.66
C ASP A 511 7.40 -30.05 11.71
N LEU A 512 6.32 -30.04 10.93
CA LEU A 512 6.00 -28.94 10.02
C LEU A 512 5.87 -27.59 10.75
N VAL A 513 5.13 -27.55 11.86
CA VAL A 513 4.94 -26.33 12.65
C VAL A 513 6.25 -25.88 13.30
N GLN A 514 7.01 -26.82 13.87
CA GLN A 514 8.28 -26.56 14.53
C GLN A 514 9.29 -25.96 13.53
N TYR A 515 9.50 -26.60 12.38
CA TYR A 515 10.42 -26.08 11.35
C TYR A 515 9.95 -24.73 10.81
N ARG A 516 8.65 -24.52 10.63
CA ARG A 516 8.10 -23.24 10.18
C ARG A 516 8.42 -22.08 11.14
N ILE A 517 8.34 -22.34 12.45
CA ILE A 517 8.68 -21.34 13.47
C ILE A 517 10.19 -21.08 13.46
N LEU A 518 11.01 -22.13 13.43
CA LEU A 518 12.48 -22.02 13.42
C LEU A 518 12.97 -21.26 12.19
N ASP A 519 12.53 -21.61 10.99
CA ASP A 519 12.89 -20.93 9.73
C ASP A 519 12.48 -19.45 9.76
N THR A 520 11.31 -19.15 10.37
CA THR A 520 10.85 -17.76 10.49
C THR A 520 11.72 -16.98 11.47
N VAL A 521 12.07 -17.55 12.60
CA VAL A 521 12.95 -16.92 13.60
C VAL A 521 14.34 -16.67 12.99
N MET A 522 14.91 -17.67 12.32
CA MET A 522 16.21 -17.54 11.65
C MET A 522 16.19 -16.45 10.57
N GLY A 523 15.21 -16.48 9.66
CA GLY A 523 15.08 -15.49 8.61
C GLY A 523 14.83 -14.08 9.14
N ALA A 524 14.05 -13.94 10.21
CA ALA A 524 13.79 -12.66 10.86
C ALA A 524 15.02 -12.11 11.59
N THR A 525 15.79 -12.97 12.24
CA THR A 525 17.06 -12.61 12.91
C THR A 525 18.08 -12.12 11.89
N LEU A 526 18.28 -12.86 10.79
CA LEU A 526 19.17 -12.45 9.70
C LEU A 526 18.74 -11.11 9.09
N ALA A 527 17.46 -10.93 8.83
CA ALA A 527 16.90 -9.69 8.31
C ALA A 527 17.13 -8.52 9.28
N PHE A 528 16.94 -8.74 10.57
CA PHE A 528 17.18 -7.74 11.62
C PHE A 528 18.66 -7.35 11.73
N LEU A 529 19.56 -8.33 11.81
CA LEU A 529 21.02 -8.10 11.87
C LEU A 529 21.51 -7.36 10.61
N ALA A 530 21.08 -7.80 9.43
CA ALA A 530 21.45 -7.13 8.19
C ALA A 530 20.96 -5.68 8.17
N ASN A 531 19.75 -5.41 8.66
CA ASN A 531 19.20 -4.05 8.72
C ASN A 531 19.95 -3.16 9.73
N GLN A 532 20.52 -3.73 10.78
CA GLN A 532 21.27 -3.00 11.80
C GLN A 532 22.72 -2.74 11.38
N PHE A 533 23.37 -3.70 10.73
CA PHE A 533 24.81 -3.63 10.45
C PHE A 533 25.15 -3.28 8.99
N LEU A 534 24.29 -3.63 8.02
CA LEU A 534 24.54 -3.37 6.60
C LEU A 534 23.87 -2.06 6.14
N TRP A 535 24.62 -0.96 6.22
CA TRP A 535 24.20 0.37 5.74
C TRP A 535 22.80 0.77 6.22
N PRO A 536 22.59 0.97 7.53
CA PRO A 536 21.27 1.33 8.06
C PRO A 536 20.82 2.66 7.45
N SER A 537 19.63 2.67 6.85
CA SER A 537 18.97 3.87 6.36
C SER A 537 18.09 4.43 7.47
N TRP A 538 18.64 5.36 8.26
CA TRP A 538 17.88 6.06 9.30
C TRP A 538 16.94 7.05 8.66
N GLU A 539 15.65 6.87 8.80
CA GLU A 539 14.63 7.72 8.17
C GLU A 539 14.71 9.18 8.64
N PHE A 540 15.10 9.42 9.89
CA PHE A 540 15.25 10.76 10.44
C PHE A 540 16.44 11.56 9.88
N LEU A 541 17.47 10.92 9.33
CA LEU A 541 18.59 11.60 8.69
C LEU A 541 18.27 12.11 7.29
N ASN A 542 17.18 11.64 6.69
CA ASN A 542 16.75 12.04 5.36
C ASN A 542 15.75 13.21 5.38
N ILE A 543 15.22 13.59 6.55
CA ILE A 543 14.28 14.71 6.70
C ILE A 543 14.82 16.04 6.17
N PRO A 544 16.10 16.43 6.41
CA PRO A 544 16.64 17.69 5.87
C PRO A 544 16.76 17.75 4.35
N VAL A 545 16.73 16.61 3.66
CA VAL A 545 16.82 16.54 2.19
C VAL A 545 15.48 16.80 1.52
N TYR A 546 14.38 16.68 2.27
CA TYR A 546 13.00 16.83 1.78
C TYR A 546 12.29 18.09 2.30
N LEU A 547 12.96 18.89 3.15
CA LEU A 547 12.58 20.24 3.57
C LEU A 547 13.31 21.29 2.73
#